data_01bc3c4a6cdeb23cd48218a310b9b2f6
#
_entry.id   01bc3c4a6cdeb23cd48218a310b9b2f6
#
_cell.length_a   1.000
_cell.length_b   1.000
_cell.length_c   1.000
_cell.angle_alpha   90.00
_cell.angle_beta   90.00
_cell.angle_gamma   90.00
#
_symmetry.space_group_name_H-M   'P 1'
#
loop_
_entity.id
_entity.type
_entity.pdbx_description
1 polymer ?
#
loop_
_entity_poly.entity_id
_entity_poly.type
_entity_poly.pdbx_seq_one_letter_code
_entity_poly.pdbx_strand_id
1 'polypeptide(L)'
;MPEIWLKYGGTHIVLDIKFENLLKHISSNLNLSSDAQVRAKLSGVVLKENTLILATDGSISVARAIEMILDLNRSIDLSKVSIETFSKYVGTLRANISNKACSIERIGSEPFDVMIKKFQKILIISHTKHDPLFGYCGAPTMLLRNFYPDKMTEAFNSRVTNLPAPGIAGPPLEIALSVFSELRAEVIEVVGNSYGISAIFHDNIIEAFDSALGYLSAITETKEISSGSTIICTSNEEGPHETLSSSLNSLWNSIHLVKRNGSAVLLAENTQGIGNGALRDCVEGRIELQNCLGGQTYVEGQEHLLYLRELQLQYDLGIMSTIPQYYLNGKLGLYPYTGSKEILNRLMEKHGRNHKILVISDADNILIKSNAEEN
;
A
#
# COMPACT_ATOMS: atom_id res chain seq x y z
N MET A 1 -24.66 12.08 -19.76
CA MET A 1 -24.37 11.42 -18.48
C MET A 1 -22.89 11.61 -18.20
N PRO A 2 -22.44 11.90 -16.98
CA PRO A 2 -21.02 12.02 -16.74
C PRO A 2 -20.38 10.64 -16.89
N GLU A 3 -19.45 10.51 -17.80
CA GLU A 3 -18.57 9.34 -17.91
C GLU A 3 -17.43 9.52 -16.92
N ILE A 4 -17.32 8.59 -15.95
CA ILE A 4 -16.19 8.58 -15.03
C ILE A 4 -15.20 7.54 -15.52
N TRP A 5 -14.03 7.99 -15.90
CA TRP A 5 -12.92 7.16 -16.34
C TRP A 5 -12.12 6.72 -15.14
N LEU A 6 -12.06 5.42 -14.88
CA LEU A 6 -11.34 4.84 -13.76
C LEU A 6 -10.21 3.97 -14.30
N LYS A 7 -9.05 4.09 -13.67
CA LYS A 7 -7.90 3.25 -14.02
C LYS A 7 -8.18 1.79 -13.64
N TYR A 8 -7.77 0.88 -14.51
CA TYR A 8 -7.89 -0.56 -14.32
C TYR A 8 -6.67 -1.24 -14.95
N GLY A 9 -5.66 -1.51 -14.14
CA GLY A 9 -4.36 -1.95 -14.62
C GLY A 9 -3.75 -0.99 -15.64
N GLY A 10 -3.36 -1.51 -16.79
CA GLY A 10 -2.82 -0.72 -17.91
C GLY A 10 -3.87 0.04 -18.72
N THR A 11 -5.17 -0.10 -18.42
CA THR A 11 -6.28 0.48 -19.20
C THR A 11 -7.18 1.36 -18.34
N HIS A 12 -8.27 1.86 -18.93
CA HIS A 12 -9.34 2.56 -18.23
C HIS A 12 -10.66 1.88 -18.50
N ILE A 13 -11.52 1.87 -17.50
CA ILE A 13 -12.93 1.50 -17.64
C ILE A 13 -13.81 2.73 -17.45
N VAL A 14 -14.95 2.74 -18.11
CA VAL A 14 -15.93 3.82 -18.00
C VAL A 14 -17.05 3.36 -17.09
N LEU A 15 -17.32 4.17 -16.04
CA LEU A 15 -18.55 4.09 -15.28
C LEU A 15 -19.58 5.05 -15.91
N ASP A 16 -20.56 4.49 -16.59
CA ASP A 16 -21.70 5.25 -17.14
C ASP A 16 -22.77 5.42 -16.07
N ILE A 17 -22.49 6.28 -15.09
CA ILE A 17 -23.37 6.55 -13.96
C ILE A 17 -24.23 7.76 -14.22
N LYS A 18 -25.54 7.67 -13.93
CA LYS A 18 -26.43 8.82 -14.03
C LYS A 18 -26.06 9.86 -12.97
N PHE A 19 -26.16 11.14 -13.32
CA PHE A 19 -25.88 12.25 -12.39
C PHE A 19 -26.69 12.14 -11.09
N GLU A 20 -27.94 11.73 -11.21
CA GLU A 20 -28.83 11.51 -10.07
C GLU A 20 -28.39 10.37 -9.14
N ASN A 21 -27.55 9.44 -9.60
CA ASN A 21 -27.03 8.33 -8.83
C ASN A 21 -25.61 8.57 -8.32
N LEU A 22 -24.90 9.58 -8.83
CA LEU A 22 -23.58 9.94 -8.33
C LEU A 22 -23.71 10.80 -7.07
N LEU A 23 -23.18 10.28 -5.95
CA LEU A 23 -23.09 11.07 -4.71
C LEU A 23 -21.95 12.08 -4.81
N LYS A 24 -20.75 11.59 -5.07
CA LYS A 24 -19.53 12.36 -5.24
C LYS A 24 -18.48 11.51 -5.96
N HIS A 25 -17.57 12.14 -6.66
CA HIS A 25 -16.34 11.54 -7.16
C HIS A 25 -15.17 12.17 -6.40
N ILE A 26 -14.36 11.35 -5.77
CA ILE A 26 -13.18 11.74 -5.00
C ILE A 26 -11.96 11.19 -5.73
N SER A 27 -10.97 12.02 -5.92
CA SER A 27 -9.65 11.64 -6.44
C SER A 27 -8.56 12.16 -5.53
N SER A 28 -7.40 11.51 -5.54
CA SER A 28 -6.23 11.97 -4.80
C SER A 28 -5.77 13.33 -5.31
N ASN A 29 -5.50 14.24 -4.38
CA ASN A 29 -4.96 15.57 -4.64
C ASN A 29 -3.50 15.66 -4.20
N LEU A 30 -2.72 14.59 -4.37
CA LEU A 30 -1.30 14.63 -4.07
C LEU A 30 -0.60 15.69 -4.93
N ASN A 31 -0.12 16.75 -4.29
CA ASN A 31 0.69 17.76 -4.94
C ASN A 31 2.10 17.22 -5.15
N LEU A 32 2.45 16.95 -6.41
CA LEU A 32 3.77 16.44 -6.75
C LEU A 32 4.81 17.54 -6.71
N SER A 33 5.94 17.26 -6.10
CA SER A 33 7.11 18.13 -6.11
C SER A 33 7.82 18.09 -7.46
N SER A 34 8.33 19.21 -7.92
CA SER A 34 9.20 19.24 -9.10
C SER A 34 10.53 18.53 -8.84
N ASP A 35 11.17 18.04 -9.89
CA ASP A 35 12.50 17.39 -9.78
C ASP A 35 13.54 18.28 -9.10
N ALA A 36 13.49 19.58 -9.32
CA ALA A 36 14.38 20.53 -8.68
C ALA A 36 14.19 20.57 -7.16
N GLN A 37 12.94 20.56 -6.69
CA GLN A 37 12.60 20.51 -5.26
C GLN A 37 13.05 19.19 -4.62
N VAL A 38 12.78 18.08 -5.29
CA VAL A 38 13.20 16.73 -4.82
C VAL A 38 14.73 16.66 -4.73
N ARG A 39 15.45 17.09 -5.79
CA ARG A 39 16.93 17.12 -5.81
C ARG A 39 17.50 18.04 -4.72
N ALA A 40 16.87 19.17 -4.44
CA ALA A 40 17.29 20.06 -3.35
C ALA A 40 17.18 19.37 -1.98
N LYS A 41 16.13 18.58 -1.74
CA LYS A 41 15.97 17.79 -0.50
C LYS A 41 16.99 16.66 -0.41
N LEU A 42 17.35 16.04 -1.53
CA LEU A 42 18.32 14.94 -1.59
C LEU A 42 19.78 15.40 -1.66
N SER A 43 20.06 16.70 -1.81
CA SER A 43 21.42 17.23 -2.00
C SER A 43 22.37 16.96 -0.82
N GLY A 44 21.82 16.75 0.38
CA GLY A 44 22.57 16.37 1.57
C GLY A 44 22.92 14.88 1.67
N VAL A 45 22.38 14.04 0.78
CA VAL A 45 22.63 12.59 0.76
C VAL A 45 23.96 12.31 0.06
N VAL A 46 25.00 12.03 0.86
CA VAL A 46 26.33 11.72 0.34
C VAL A 46 26.56 10.23 0.38
N LEU A 47 26.73 9.59 -0.78
CA LEU A 47 27.15 8.20 -0.88
C LEU A 47 28.66 8.08 -0.66
N LYS A 48 29.11 6.93 -0.19
CA LYS A 48 30.51 6.55 -0.04
C LYS A 48 30.76 5.25 -0.78
N GLU A 49 32.03 4.92 -1.01
CA GLU A 49 32.38 3.55 -1.40
C GLU A 49 31.86 2.57 -0.35
N ASN A 50 31.40 1.41 -0.76
CA ASN A 50 30.79 0.39 0.10
C ASN A 50 29.54 0.90 0.86
N THR A 51 28.66 1.66 0.17
CA THR A 51 27.32 2.01 0.67
C THR A 51 26.32 0.95 0.23
N LEU A 52 25.46 0.51 1.16
CA LEU A 52 24.23 -0.21 0.86
C LEU A 52 23.08 0.78 0.73
N ILE A 53 22.41 0.77 -0.41
CA ILE A 53 21.07 1.35 -0.58
C ILE A 53 20.07 0.20 -0.44
N LEU A 54 19.34 0.18 0.67
CA LEU A 54 18.30 -0.81 0.94
C LEU A 54 16.94 -0.24 0.57
N ALA A 55 16.41 -0.65 -0.57
CA ALA A 55 15.06 -0.27 -1.00
C ALA A 55 14.02 -1.22 -0.41
N THR A 56 13.18 -0.74 0.50
CA THR A 56 12.14 -1.57 1.15
C THR A 56 10.82 -1.60 0.39
N ASP A 57 10.69 -0.77 -0.66
CA ASP A 57 9.53 -0.70 -1.55
C ASP A 57 9.99 -0.59 -3.01
N GLY A 58 9.17 -1.04 -3.96
CA GLY A 58 9.46 -1.04 -5.39
C GLY A 58 8.67 -0.02 -6.20
N SER A 59 8.05 0.96 -5.56
CA SER A 59 7.25 1.99 -6.23
C SER A 59 8.08 2.86 -7.17
N ILE A 60 7.42 3.46 -8.15
CA ILE A 60 8.05 4.39 -9.09
C ILE A 60 8.66 5.59 -8.36
N SER A 61 8.01 6.08 -7.31
CA SER A 61 8.52 7.17 -6.49
C SER A 61 9.82 6.81 -5.77
N VAL A 62 9.96 5.58 -5.24
CA VAL A 62 11.20 5.08 -4.64
C VAL A 62 12.29 4.91 -5.70
N ALA A 63 11.98 4.30 -6.85
CA ALA A 63 12.94 4.16 -7.95
C ALA A 63 13.49 5.52 -8.42
N ARG A 64 12.60 6.52 -8.55
CA ARG A 64 12.97 7.89 -8.92
C ARG A 64 13.84 8.58 -7.87
N ALA A 65 13.56 8.38 -6.58
CA ALA A 65 14.41 8.89 -5.50
C ALA A 65 15.82 8.28 -5.57
N ILE A 66 15.92 6.95 -5.76
CA ILE A 66 17.20 6.26 -5.93
C ILE A 66 17.96 6.82 -7.12
N GLU A 67 17.33 6.95 -8.29
CA GLU A 67 17.97 7.48 -9.49
C GLU A 67 18.52 8.89 -9.28
N MET A 68 17.75 9.78 -8.63
CA MET A 68 18.21 11.13 -8.30
C MET A 68 19.40 11.13 -7.34
N ILE A 69 19.42 10.22 -6.35
CA ILE A 69 20.55 10.08 -5.42
C ILE A 69 21.81 9.64 -6.17
N LEU A 70 21.69 8.66 -7.04
CA LEU A 70 22.83 8.21 -7.88
C LEU A 70 23.34 9.34 -8.77
N ASP A 71 22.43 10.11 -9.37
CA ASP A 71 22.77 11.26 -10.20
C ASP A 71 23.52 12.36 -9.43
N LEU A 72 23.10 12.64 -8.20
CA LEU A 72 23.73 13.64 -7.33
C LEU A 72 25.13 13.18 -6.84
N ASN A 73 25.41 11.89 -6.87
CA ASN A 73 26.65 11.29 -6.39
C ASN A 73 27.56 10.73 -7.49
N ARG A 74 27.49 11.27 -8.71
CA ARG A 74 28.31 10.80 -9.86
C ARG A 74 29.82 10.99 -9.67
N SER A 75 30.24 11.71 -8.67
CA SER A 75 31.68 11.93 -8.36
C SER A 75 32.37 10.74 -7.73
N ILE A 76 31.61 9.75 -7.24
CA ILE A 76 32.15 8.51 -6.66
C ILE A 76 32.03 7.35 -7.66
N ASP A 77 32.76 6.29 -7.42
CA ASP A 77 32.65 5.03 -8.17
C ASP A 77 31.38 4.30 -7.76
N LEU A 78 30.29 4.52 -8.51
CA LEU A 78 29.00 3.93 -8.25
C LEU A 78 29.00 2.39 -8.36
N SER A 79 30.01 1.76 -9.00
CA SER A 79 30.11 0.29 -9.04
C SER A 79 30.38 -0.32 -7.66
N LYS A 80 30.80 0.48 -6.69
CA LYS A 80 31.02 0.09 -5.30
C LYS A 80 29.82 0.36 -4.38
N VAL A 81 28.72 0.85 -4.93
CA VAL A 81 27.45 1.03 -4.25
C VAL A 81 26.55 -0.15 -4.57
N SER A 82 26.04 -0.83 -3.55
CA SER A 82 25.08 -1.92 -3.70
C SER A 82 23.66 -1.42 -3.53
N ILE A 83 22.76 -1.82 -4.41
CA ILE A 83 21.32 -1.61 -4.23
C ILE A 83 20.71 -2.98 -3.98
N GLU A 84 20.13 -3.16 -2.80
CA GLU A 84 19.44 -4.40 -2.46
C GLU A 84 17.96 -4.15 -2.17
N THR A 85 17.13 -5.11 -2.54
CA THR A 85 15.68 -5.04 -2.33
C THR A 85 15.06 -6.44 -2.21
N PHE A 86 13.81 -6.51 -1.76
CA PHE A 86 13.07 -7.76 -1.69
C PHE A 86 12.77 -8.30 -3.10
N SER A 87 12.72 -9.64 -3.23
CA SER A 87 12.59 -10.32 -4.54
C SER A 87 11.42 -9.83 -5.37
N LYS A 88 10.31 -9.44 -4.73
CA LYS A 88 9.11 -8.90 -5.39
C LYS A 88 9.34 -7.53 -6.07
N TYR A 89 10.37 -6.78 -5.69
CA TYR A 89 10.63 -5.44 -6.18
C TYR A 89 11.80 -5.33 -7.16
N VAL A 90 12.63 -6.37 -7.29
CA VAL A 90 13.83 -6.36 -8.15
C VAL A 90 13.49 -6.00 -9.60
N GLY A 91 12.44 -6.63 -10.16
CA GLY A 91 12.01 -6.39 -11.53
C GLY A 91 11.61 -4.95 -11.80
N THR A 92 10.83 -4.39 -10.90
CA THR A 92 10.31 -3.01 -11.03
C THR A 92 11.41 -1.98 -10.87
N LEU A 93 12.28 -2.14 -9.87
CA LEU A 93 13.39 -1.21 -9.68
C LEU A 93 14.34 -1.25 -10.89
N ARG A 94 14.65 -2.45 -11.43
CA ARG A 94 15.47 -2.59 -12.65
C ARG A 94 14.86 -1.94 -13.88
N ALA A 95 13.53 -1.96 -14.00
CA ALA A 95 12.80 -1.33 -15.10
C ALA A 95 12.78 0.19 -15.00
N ASN A 96 12.76 0.75 -13.80
CA ASN A 96 12.56 2.18 -13.55
C ASN A 96 13.84 2.94 -13.18
N ILE A 97 14.95 2.26 -12.90
CA ILE A 97 16.27 2.89 -12.67
C ILE A 97 17.12 2.75 -13.93
N SER A 98 17.37 3.88 -14.58
CA SER A 98 18.13 3.93 -15.85
C SER A 98 19.63 3.81 -15.63
N ASN A 99 20.14 4.25 -14.48
CA ASN A 99 21.55 4.16 -14.13
C ASN A 99 21.98 2.70 -13.96
N LYS A 100 22.87 2.22 -14.82
CA LYS A 100 23.37 0.82 -14.83
C LYS A 100 24.74 0.66 -14.14
N ALA A 101 25.27 1.72 -13.51
CA ALA A 101 26.55 1.63 -12.81
C ALA A 101 26.44 0.81 -11.51
N CYS A 102 25.27 0.78 -10.88
CA CYS A 102 25.00 -0.04 -9.70
C CYS A 102 24.21 -1.30 -10.09
N SER A 103 24.55 -2.44 -9.47
CA SER A 103 23.72 -3.64 -9.54
C SER A 103 22.51 -3.51 -8.61
N ILE A 104 21.34 -4.00 -9.05
CA ILE A 104 20.16 -4.13 -8.21
C ILE A 104 19.98 -5.61 -7.92
N GLU A 105 20.12 -5.99 -6.66
CA GLU A 105 20.13 -7.39 -6.26
C GLU A 105 19.01 -7.69 -5.27
N ARG A 106 18.69 -8.97 -5.19
CA ARG A 106 17.77 -9.47 -4.16
C ARG A 106 18.52 -9.60 -2.84
N ILE A 107 17.91 -9.13 -1.76
CA ILE A 107 18.38 -9.38 -0.40
C ILE A 107 18.58 -10.89 -0.18
N GLY A 108 19.73 -11.25 0.37
CA GLY A 108 20.07 -12.61 0.74
C GLY A 108 19.22 -13.15 1.90
N SER A 109 19.46 -14.39 2.30
CA SER A 109 18.77 -15.03 3.43
C SER A 109 19.45 -14.78 4.79
N GLU A 110 20.45 -13.93 4.83
CA GLU A 110 21.17 -13.63 6.06
C GLU A 110 20.38 -12.70 6.98
N PRO A 111 20.60 -12.76 8.30
CA PRO A 111 20.00 -11.84 9.26
C PRO A 111 20.36 -10.37 8.95
N PHE A 112 19.42 -9.47 9.17
CA PHE A 112 19.60 -8.03 8.92
C PHE A 112 20.85 -7.46 9.57
N ASP A 113 21.09 -7.78 10.85
CA ASP A 113 22.22 -7.29 11.62
C ASP A 113 23.59 -7.78 11.09
N VAL A 114 23.61 -8.90 10.37
CA VAL A 114 24.80 -9.43 9.70
C VAL A 114 25.01 -8.73 8.38
N MET A 115 23.95 -8.56 7.63
CA MET A 115 23.95 -7.89 6.33
C MET A 115 24.51 -6.46 6.43
N ILE A 116 23.95 -5.65 7.34
CA ILE A 116 24.33 -4.23 7.49
C ILE A 116 25.80 -4.03 7.91
N LYS A 117 26.38 -4.97 8.66
CA LYS A 117 27.79 -4.89 9.11
C LYS A 117 28.82 -5.01 7.98
N LYS A 118 28.42 -5.46 6.80
CA LYS A 118 29.29 -5.57 5.62
C LYS A 118 29.57 -4.23 4.95
N PHE A 119 28.76 -3.22 5.25
CA PHE A 119 28.79 -1.93 4.60
C PHE A 119 29.27 -0.82 5.54
N GLN A 120 29.96 0.16 4.98
CA GLN A 120 30.42 1.33 5.74
C GLN A 120 29.29 2.34 5.98
N LYS A 121 28.31 2.37 5.07
CA LYS A 121 27.16 3.25 5.16
C LYS A 121 25.92 2.48 4.74
N ILE A 122 24.83 2.71 5.48
CA ILE A 122 23.51 2.16 5.19
C ILE A 122 22.57 3.33 4.90
N LEU A 123 21.94 3.28 3.74
CA LEU A 123 20.88 4.19 3.32
C LEU A 123 19.63 3.37 3.04
N ILE A 124 18.60 3.52 3.86
CA ILE A 124 17.33 2.83 3.67
C ILE A 124 16.37 3.78 2.96
N ILE A 125 15.72 3.31 1.90
CA ILE A 125 14.75 4.09 1.15
C ILE A 125 13.42 3.35 1.16
N SER A 126 12.38 4.00 1.68
CA SER A 126 11.06 3.42 1.87
C SER A 126 9.96 4.32 1.32
N HIS A 127 8.79 3.75 1.10
CA HIS A 127 7.58 4.48 0.73
C HIS A 127 6.63 4.52 1.93
N THR A 128 6.31 5.74 2.39
CA THR A 128 5.34 5.94 3.46
C THR A 128 3.93 6.00 2.90
N LYS A 129 3.07 5.09 3.37
CA LYS A 129 1.65 4.97 2.98
C LYS A 129 0.80 4.41 4.12
N HIS A 130 -0.52 4.39 3.94
CA HIS A 130 -1.42 3.76 4.91
C HIS A 130 -1.26 2.23 4.91
N ASP A 131 -1.42 1.62 6.08
CA ASP A 131 -1.24 0.17 6.28
C ASP A 131 -2.38 -0.38 7.15
N PRO A 132 -2.98 -1.52 6.76
CA PRO A 132 -4.12 -2.09 7.47
C PRO A 132 -3.78 -2.70 8.84
N LEU A 133 -2.50 -2.99 9.13
CA LEU A 133 -2.08 -3.55 10.43
C LEU A 133 -1.42 -2.50 11.32
N PHE A 134 -0.48 -1.77 10.77
CA PHE A 134 0.31 -0.78 11.53
C PHE A 134 -0.31 0.61 11.56
N GLY A 135 -1.39 0.83 10.78
CA GLY A 135 -1.93 2.15 10.48
C GLY A 135 -1.14 2.86 9.37
N TYR A 136 0.18 2.78 9.44
CA TYR A 136 1.11 3.37 8.47
C TYR A 136 2.25 2.41 8.14
N CYS A 137 2.69 2.43 6.89
CA CYS A 137 3.82 1.69 6.37
C CYS A 137 4.98 2.64 6.10
N GLY A 138 6.20 2.19 6.31
CA GLY A 138 7.46 2.87 6.03
C GLY A 138 8.63 2.00 6.42
N ALA A 139 9.84 2.56 6.54
CA ALA A 139 11.05 1.79 6.82
C ALA A 139 10.92 0.87 8.06
N PRO A 140 10.47 1.33 9.24
CA PRO A 140 10.45 0.47 10.42
C PRO A 140 9.50 -0.73 10.24
N THR A 141 8.32 -0.52 9.68
CA THR A 141 7.34 -1.60 9.50
C THR A 141 7.74 -2.59 8.40
N MET A 142 8.37 -2.09 7.32
CA MET A 142 8.86 -2.94 6.23
C MET A 142 10.06 -3.79 6.65
N LEU A 143 10.97 -3.23 7.43
CA LEU A 143 12.08 -3.99 8.01
C LEU A 143 11.58 -5.05 8.99
N LEU A 144 10.60 -4.72 9.84
CA LEU A 144 10.00 -5.68 10.77
C LEU A 144 9.37 -6.86 10.01
N ARG A 145 8.53 -6.57 9.01
CA ARG A 145 7.83 -7.60 8.20
C ARG A 145 8.79 -8.59 7.54
N ASN A 146 9.96 -8.12 7.12
CA ASN A 146 10.82 -8.92 6.25
C ASN A 146 12.02 -9.55 6.97
N PHE A 147 12.45 -9.02 8.11
CA PHE A 147 13.67 -9.50 8.78
C PHE A 147 13.43 -10.06 10.18
N TYR A 148 12.30 -9.75 10.82
CA TYR A 148 12.07 -10.11 12.22
C TYR A 148 10.75 -10.85 12.41
N PRO A 149 10.63 -12.12 11.95
CA PRO A 149 9.36 -12.87 11.94
C PRO A 149 8.75 -13.05 13.33
N ASP A 150 9.58 -13.23 14.37
CA ASP A 150 9.09 -13.38 15.75
C ASP A 150 8.49 -12.05 16.26
N LYS A 151 9.17 -10.93 16.00
CA LYS A 151 8.68 -9.61 16.35
C LYS A 151 7.46 -9.20 15.51
N MET A 152 7.42 -9.62 14.26
CA MET A 152 6.24 -9.45 13.41
C MET A 152 5.03 -10.20 13.98
N THR A 153 5.23 -11.42 14.49
CA THR A 153 4.19 -12.20 15.17
C THR A 153 3.73 -11.51 16.46
N GLU A 154 4.65 -10.97 17.25
CA GLU A 154 4.36 -10.17 18.44
C GLU A 154 3.52 -8.94 18.06
N ALA A 155 3.95 -8.17 17.05
CA ALA A 155 3.24 -7.00 16.55
C ALA A 155 1.81 -7.36 16.07
N PHE A 156 1.67 -8.43 15.28
CA PHE A 156 0.36 -8.87 14.83
C PHE A 156 -0.56 -9.24 16.00
N ASN A 157 -0.04 -9.88 17.04
CA ASN A 157 -0.82 -10.30 18.21
C ASN A 157 -1.09 -9.17 19.21
N SER A 158 -0.35 -8.07 19.16
CA SER A 158 -0.53 -6.90 20.04
C SER A 158 -1.70 -6.00 19.66
N ARG A 159 -2.33 -6.22 18.50
CA ARG A 159 -3.46 -5.40 18.07
C ARG A 159 -4.60 -5.44 19.11
N VAL A 160 -5.11 -4.27 19.45
CA VAL A 160 -6.16 -4.11 20.48
C VAL A 160 -7.53 -4.58 19.97
N THR A 161 -7.76 -4.45 18.66
CA THR A 161 -9.01 -4.83 18.00
C THR A 161 -8.76 -5.88 16.94
N ASN A 162 -9.78 -6.64 16.57
CA ASN A 162 -9.68 -7.59 15.45
C ASN A 162 -9.36 -6.90 14.13
N LEU A 163 -9.82 -5.65 13.97
CA LEU A 163 -9.53 -4.83 12.80
C LEU A 163 -8.80 -3.55 13.21
N PRO A 164 -7.45 -3.51 13.15
CA PRO A 164 -6.72 -2.25 13.15
C PRO A 164 -7.21 -1.42 11.96
N ALA A 165 -7.08 -0.11 12.02
CA ALA A 165 -7.56 0.75 10.94
C ALA A 165 -6.37 1.45 10.25
N PRO A 166 -6.37 1.54 8.90
CA PRO A 166 -5.41 2.39 8.19
C PRO A 166 -5.44 3.81 8.74
N GLY A 167 -4.26 4.43 8.91
CA GLY A 167 -4.14 5.78 9.44
C GLY A 167 -4.30 5.92 10.95
N ILE A 168 -4.45 4.82 11.69
CA ILE A 168 -4.50 4.82 13.15
C ILE A 168 -3.28 4.06 13.67
N ALA A 169 -2.35 4.78 14.27
CA ALA A 169 -1.20 4.19 14.96
C ALA A 169 -1.68 3.40 16.20
N GLY A 170 -1.04 2.27 16.47
CA GLY A 170 -1.37 1.41 17.60
C GLY A 170 -0.20 0.52 18.02
N PRO A 171 -0.41 -0.39 18.99
CA PRO A 171 0.65 -1.23 19.53
C PRO A 171 1.50 -1.98 18.50
N PRO A 172 0.98 -2.46 17.35
CA PRO A 172 1.82 -3.03 16.31
C PRO A 172 2.90 -2.08 15.80
N LEU A 173 2.56 -0.81 15.58
CA LEU A 173 3.52 0.20 15.13
C LEU A 173 4.55 0.53 16.22
N GLU A 174 4.13 0.64 17.47
CA GLU A 174 5.02 0.88 18.62
C GLU A 174 6.10 -0.20 18.71
N ILE A 175 5.74 -1.47 18.47
CA ILE A 175 6.72 -2.57 18.43
C ILE A 175 7.71 -2.36 17.28
N ALA A 176 7.24 -2.00 16.09
CA ALA A 176 8.12 -1.75 14.95
C ALA A 176 9.11 -0.61 15.24
N LEU A 177 8.64 0.50 15.80
CA LEU A 177 9.49 1.63 16.18
C LEU A 177 10.51 1.25 17.27
N SER A 178 10.10 0.48 18.29
CA SER A 178 10.99 0.07 19.39
C SER A 178 12.13 -0.83 18.92
N VAL A 179 11.87 -1.74 17.97
CA VAL A 179 12.90 -2.66 17.42
C VAL A 179 14.02 -1.89 16.72
N PHE A 180 13.72 -0.77 16.09
CA PHE A 180 14.68 -0.01 15.29
C PHE A 180 15.12 1.32 15.90
N SER A 181 14.75 1.61 17.15
CA SER A 181 15.07 2.88 17.81
C SER A 181 16.57 3.18 17.91
N GLU A 182 17.41 2.15 17.97
CA GLU A 182 18.86 2.26 18.05
C GLU A 182 19.59 2.02 16.71
N LEU A 183 18.84 1.82 15.62
CA LEU A 183 19.43 1.55 14.31
C LEU A 183 20.19 2.78 13.79
N ARG A 184 21.49 2.60 13.56
CA ARG A 184 22.37 3.62 12.97
C ARG A 184 22.38 3.51 11.45
N ALA A 185 21.32 3.99 10.82
CA ALA A 185 21.19 4.08 9.36
C ALA A 185 20.61 5.45 8.98
N GLU A 186 20.98 5.97 7.83
CA GLU A 186 20.23 7.08 7.22
C GLU A 186 19.01 6.51 6.55
N VAL A 187 17.87 7.19 6.71
CA VAL A 187 16.59 6.77 6.15
C VAL A 187 16.01 7.88 5.30
N ILE A 188 15.49 7.50 4.16
CA ILE A 188 14.69 8.36 3.30
C ILE A 188 13.30 7.77 3.21
N GLU A 189 12.33 8.47 3.75
CA GLU A 189 10.92 8.18 3.55
C GLU A 189 10.38 9.02 2.38
N VAL A 190 9.79 8.33 1.43
CA VAL A 190 9.19 8.93 0.24
C VAL A 190 7.69 8.90 0.36
N VAL A 191 7.03 10.03 0.18
CA VAL A 191 5.58 10.11 0.01
C VAL A 191 5.31 10.47 -1.44
N GLY A 192 4.50 9.68 -2.13
CA GLY A 192 4.25 9.88 -3.55
C GLY A 192 3.26 8.85 -4.11
N ASN A 193 3.16 8.82 -5.43
CA ASN A 193 2.35 7.87 -6.18
C ASN A 193 3.06 7.45 -7.49
N SER A 194 2.36 6.76 -8.38
CA SER A 194 2.89 6.35 -9.68
C SER A 194 3.28 7.50 -10.61
N TYR A 195 2.79 8.70 -10.36
CA TYR A 195 3.11 9.88 -11.18
C TYR A 195 4.35 10.64 -10.67
N GLY A 196 4.71 10.49 -9.39
CA GLY A 196 5.89 11.14 -8.84
C GLY A 196 5.95 11.22 -7.32
N ILE A 197 6.89 12.04 -6.87
CA ILE A 197 7.18 12.26 -5.46
C ILE A 197 6.47 13.53 -4.99
N SER A 198 5.72 13.42 -3.90
CA SER A 198 5.08 14.55 -3.22
C SER A 198 6.01 15.17 -2.18
N ALA A 199 6.65 14.34 -1.36
CA ALA A 199 7.63 14.79 -0.36
C ALA A 199 8.71 13.74 -0.09
N ILE A 200 9.83 14.20 0.45
CA ILE A 200 10.94 13.38 0.93
C ILE A 200 11.34 13.87 2.32
N PHE A 201 11.59 12.90 3.19
CA PHE A 201 12.09 13.11 4.55
C PHE A 201 13.35 12.27 4.74
N HIS A 202 14.43 12.93 5.17
CA HIS A 202 15.75 12.31 5.30
C HIS A 202 16.28 12.59 6.71
N ASP A 203 16.42 11.55 7.51
CA ASP A 203 16.94 11.58 8.87
C ASP A 203 17.29 10.16 9.35
N ASN A 204 17.40 9.93 10.67
CA ASN A 204 17.34 8.61 11.26
C ASN A 204 15.94 7.98 11.07
N ILE A 205 15.84 6.68 11.37
CA ILE A 205 14.62 5.90 11.04
C ILE A 205 13.35 6.42 11.73
N ILE A 206 13.46 6.94 12.95
CA ILE A 206 12.29 7.44 13.69
C ILE A 206 11.86 8.80 13.17
N GLU A 207 12.77 9.76 13.10
CA GLU A 207 12.50 11.14 12.72
C GLU A 207 12.02 11.26 11.26
N ALA A 208 12.65 10.50 10.35
CA ALA A 208 12.22 10.45 8.94
C ALA A 208 10.81 9.90 8.82
N PHE A 209 10.52 8.79 9.53
CA PHE A 209 9.21 8.16 9.50
C PHE A 209 8.14 9.06 10.12
N ASP A 210 8.36 9.63 11.31
CA ASP A 210 7.39 10.50 11.98
C ASP A 210 7.07 11.75 11.15
N SER A 211 8.10 12.34 10.52
CA SER A 211 7.92 13.48 9.62
C SER A 211 7.09 13.12 8.38
N ALA A 212 7.37 11.96 7.78
CA ALA A 212 6.62 11.46 6.62
C ALA A 212 5.16 11.13 6.99
N LEU A 213 4.95 10.53 8.16
CA LEU A 213 3.63 10.19 8.69
C LEU A 213 2.78 11.45 8.93
N GLY A 214 3.36 12.47 9.58
CA GLY A 214 2.69 13.75 9.80
C GLY A 214 2.29 14.43 8.48
N TYR A 215 3.16 14.40 7.48
CA TYR A 215 2.86 14.92 6.15
C TYR A 215 1.77 14.11 5.45
N LEU A 216 1.88 12.78 5.42
CA LEU A 216 0.90 11.89 4.79
C LEU A 216 -0.49 12.11 5.38
N SER A 217 -0.61 12.13 6.71
CA SER A 217 -1.88 12.37 7.39
C SER A 217 -2.50 13.71 6.99
N ALA A 218 -1.69 14.77 6.89
CA ALA A 218 -2.19 16.10 6.54
C ALA A 218 -2.75 16.20 5.12
N ILE A 219 -2.20 15.43 4.16
CA ILE A 219 -2.56 15.55 2.73
C ILE A 219 -3.56 14.51 2.25
N THR A 220 -3.66 13.36 2.92
CA THR A 220 -4.51 12.24 2.47
C THR A 220 -5.81 12.12 3.25
N GLU A 221 -5.87 12.65 4.47
CA GLU A 221 -7.08 12.63 5.28
C GLU A 221 -8.13 13.60 4.75
N THR A 222 -9.23 13.06 4.27
CA THR A 222 -10.38 13.85 3.82
C THR A 222 -11.46 13.81 4.89
N LYS A 223 -11.77 14.95 5.50
CA LYS A 223 -12.72 15.06 6.63
C LYS A 223 -14.20 15.13 6.24
N GLU A 224 -14.55 15.04 5.01
CA GLU A 224 -15.93 15.21 4.63
C GLU A 224 -16.45 14.06 3.85
N ILE A 225 -17.43 13.31 4.39
CA ILE A 225 -18.55 12.87 3.54
C ILE A 225 -19.58 12.18 4.42
N SER A 226 -20.83 12.58 4.27
CA SER A 226 -21.98 11.78 4.67
C SER A 226 -21.79 10.37 4.08
N SER A 227 -21.75 9.36 4.92
CA SER A 227 -21.52 7.98 4.53
C SER A 227 -22.37 7.59 3.30
N GLY A 228 -21.73 7.29 2.19
CA GLY A 228 -22.37 6.65 1.04
C GLY A 228 -22.79 5.23 1.39
N SER A 229 -23.83 4.74 0.77
CA SER A 229 -24.21 3.33 0.93
C SER A 229 -23.41 2.40 0.04
N THR A 230 -22.69 2.91 -0.92
CA THR A 230 -21.86 2.13 -1.87
C THR A 230 -20.62 2.93 -2.26
N ILE A 231 -19.49 2.25 -2.26
CA ILE A 231 -18.21 2.80 -2.72
C ILE A 231 -17.72 1.96 -3.87
N ILE A 232 -17.27 2.61 -4.93
CA ILE A 232 -16.48 1.99 -5.98
C ILE A 232 -15.11 2.65 -5.88
N CYS A 233 -14.08 1.87 -5.60
CA CYS A 233 -12.72 2.34 -5.49
C CYS A 233 -11.84 1.63 -6.51
N THR A 234 -10.79 2.28 -6.92
CA THR A 234 -9.80 1.72 -7.84
C THR A 234 -8.44 1.81 -7.20
N SER A 235 -7.67 0.75 -7.33
CA SER A 235 -6.24 0.79 -7.12
C SER A 235 -5.59 1.46 -8.32
N ASN A 236 -4.87 2.54 -8.09
CA ASN A 236 -4.21 3.29 -9.15
C ASN A 236 -2.77 2.84 -9.37
N GLU A 237 -2.38 1.73 -8.77
CA GLU A 237 -1.00 1.29 -8.79
C GLU A 237 -0.62 0.67 -10.13
N GLU A 238 0.50 1.13 -10.65
CA GLU A 238 1.20 0.53 -11.79
C GLU A 238 2.38 -0.29 -11.27
N GLY A 239 2.58 -1.47 -11.84
CA GLY A 239 3.77 -2.27 -11.55
C GLY A 239 3.53 -3.39 -10.52
N PRO A 240 4.43 -3.63 -9.54
CA PRO A 240 4.42 -4.83 -8.70
C PRO A 240 3.21 -4.95 -7.77
N HIS A 241 2.35 -3.97 -7.76
CA HIS A 241 1.11 -3.92 -6.98
C HIS A 241 -0.10 -4.51 -7.73
N GLU A 242 0.13 -5.18 -8.83
CA GLU A 242 -0.92 -5.85 -9.61
C GLU A 242 -1.39 -7.16 -8.98
N THR A 243 -1.20 -7.34 -7.68
CA THR A 243 -1.71 -8.48 -6.93
C THR A 243 -2.92 -8.09 -6.09
N LEU A 244 -3.79 -9.06 -5.80
CA LEU A 244 -4.93 -8.85 -4.90
C LEU A 244 -4.47 -8.36 -3.52
N SER A 245 -3.39 -8.93 -2.98
CA SER A 245 -2.86 -8.54 -1.68
C SER A 245 -2.56 -7.04 -1.59
N SER A 246 -2.00 -6.44 -2.64
CA SER A 246 -1.71 -5.02 -2.65
C SER A 246 -2.94 -4.16 -2.92
N SER A 247 -3.81 -4.56 -3.85
CA SER A 247 -4.98 -3.76 -4.22
C SER A 247 -6.07 -3.70 -3.14
N LEU A 248 -6.12 -4.69 -2.24
CA LEU A 248 -7.05 -4.68 -1.11
C LEU A 248 -6.85 -3.49 -0.17
N ASN A 249 -5.65 -2.90 -0.10
CA ASN A 249 -5.42 -1.69 0.71
C ASN A 249 -6.32 -0.53 0.28
N SER A 250 -6.56 -0.35 -1.02
CA SER A 250 -7.51 0.65 -1.53
C SER A 250 -8.92 0.46 -0.95
N LEU A 251 -9.35 -0.78 -0.85
CA LEU A 251 -10.66 -1.11 -0.27
C LEU A 251 -10.69 -0.80 1.24
N TRP A 252 -9.64 -1.17 1.98
CA TRP A 252 -9.55 -0.91 3.41
C TRP A 252 -9.49 0.58 3.75
N ASN A 253 -8.78 1.37 2.97
CA ASN A 253 -8.73 2.83 3.13
C ASN A 253 -10.09 3.50 2.93
N SER A 254 -11.02 2.86 2.21
CA SER A 254 -12.29 3.43 1.79
C SER A 254 -13.51 2.85 2.52
N ILE A 255 -13.37 1.70 3.19
CA ILE A 255 -14.51 0.92 3.71
C ILE A 255 -15.33 1.66 4.78
N HIS A 256 -14.69 2.56 5.53
CA HIS A 256 -15.33 3.31 6.60
C HIS A 256 -16.47 4.23 6.13
N LEU A 257 -16.55 4.50 4.84
CA LEU A 257 -17.63 5.30 4.25
C LEU A 257 -18.85 4.48 3.86
N VAL A 258 -18.75 3.17 3.90
CA VAL A 258 -19.86 2.29 3.54
C VAL A 258 -20.80 2.15 4.74
N LYS A 259 -22.08 2.41 4.53
CA LYS A 259 -23.10 2.13 5.55
C LYS A 259 -23.19 0.63 5.78
N ARG A 260 -23.54 0.26 7.00
CA ARG A 260 -23.84 -1.15 7.34
C ARG A 260 -24.87 -1.73 6.37
N ASN A 261 -24.64 -2.95 5.90
CA ASN A 261 -25.39 -3.63 4.82
C ASN A 261 -25.27 -2.94 3.44
N GLY A 262 -24.35 -2.01 3.30
CA GLY A 262 -23.97 -1.43 2.01
C GLY A 262 -23.07 -2.35 1.19
N SER A 263 -22.68 -1.88 0.01
CA SER A 263 -21.79 -2.60 -0.90
C SER A 263 -20.54 -1.81 -1.16
N ALA A 264 -19.39 -2.47 -1.15
CA ALA A 264 -18.11 -1.92 -1.53
C ALA A 264 -17.53 -2.72 -2.70
N VAL A 265 -17.15 -2.06 -3.79
CA VAL A 265 -16.64 -2.72 -4.99
C VAL A 265 -15.24 -2.20 -5.30
N LEU A 266 -14.28 -3.11 -5.33
CA LEU A 266 -12.90 -2.82 -5.75
C LEU A 266 -12.75 -3.05 -7.26
N LEU A 267 -12.15 -2.09 -7.94
CA LEU A 267 -11.75 -2.20 -9.33
C LEU A 267 -10.24 -2.35 -9.40
N ALA A 268 -9.76 -3.56 -9.65
CA ALA A 268 -8.32 -3.85 -9.71
C ALA A 268 -8.06 -5.04 -10.64
N GLU A 269 -7.23 -4.84 -11.66
CA GLU A 269 -6.98 -5.88 -12.66
C GLU A 269 -6.29 -7.11 -12.06
N ASN A 270 -5.30 -6.89 -11.19
CA ASN A 270 -4.53 -7.95 -10.51
C ASN A 270 -3.92 -8.97 -11.48
N THR A 271 -3.21 -8.48 -12.50
CA THR A 271 -2.60 -9.31 -13.57
C THR A 271 -1.60 -10.32 -13.04
N GLN A 272 -1.00 -10.06 -11.89
CA GLN A 272 -0.08 -10.99 -11.21
C GLN A 272 -0.78 -11.89 -10.18
N GLY A 273 -2.11 -11.91 -10.19
CA GLY A 273 -2.93 -12.82 -9.40
C GLY A 273 -3.09 -12.42 -7.94
N ILE A 274 -3.13 -13.41 -7.06
CA ILE A 274 -3.48 -13.21 -5.64
C ILE A 274 -2.32 -12.61 -4.83
N GLY A 275 -1.11 -12.84 -5.25
CA GLY A 275 0.11 -12.57 -4.48
C GLY A 275 0.54 -13.78 -3.66
N ASN A 276 1.43 -13.57 -2.71
CA ASN A 276 1.96 -14.60 -1.81
C ASN A 276 1.32 -14.50 -0.41
N GLY A 277 1.74 -15.41 0.47
CA GLY A 277 1.35 -15.38 1.88
C GLY A 277 -0.06 -15.86 2.16
N ALA A 278 -0.71 -15.29 3.17
CA ALA A 278 -1.95 -15.79 3.75
C ALA A 278 -3.12 -15.85 2.76
N LEU A 279 -3.26 -14.88 1.85
CA LEU A 279 -4.30 -14.92 0.82
C LEU A 279 -4.12 -16.12 -0.11
N ARG A 280 -2.89 -16.39 -0.54
CA ARG A 280 -2.57 -17.57 -1.36
C ARG A 280 -2.84 -18.85 -0.60
N ASP A 281 -2.42 -18.94 0.66
CA ASP A 281 -2.65 -20.11 1.50
C ASP A 281 -4.14 -20.39 1.71
N CYS A 282 -4.95 -19.32 1.82
CA CYS A 282 -6.41 -19.44 1.90
C CYS A 282 -7.01 -20.00 0.60
N VAL A 283 -6.59 -19.49 -0.55
CA VAL A 283 -7.10 -19.93 -1.86
C VAL A 283 -6.72 -21.38 -2.15
N GLU A 284 -5.51 -21.77 -1.77
CA GLU A 284 -5.01 -23.15 -1.92
C GLU A 284 -5.56 -24.09 -0.83
N GLY A 285 -6.34 -23.59 0.12
CA GLY A 285 -6.99 -24.37 1.17
C GLY A 285 -6.07 -24.78 2.33
N ARG A 286 -4.91 -24.15 2.47
CA ARG A 286 -4.01 -24.34 3.63
C ARG A 286 -4.49 -23.60 4.87
N ILE A 287 -5.17 -22.47 4.69
CA ILE A 287 -5.80 -21.68 5.74
C ILE A 287 -7.27 -21.48 5.35
N GLU A 288 -8.18 -21.73 6.27
CA GLU A 288 -9.58 -21.36 6.09
C GLU A 288 -9.81 -19.91 6.55
N LEU A 289 -10.60 -19.15 5.80
CA LEU A 289 -10.90 -17.76 6.12
C LEU A 289 -11.45 -17.59 7.55
N GLN A 290 -12.31 -18.50 7.99
CA GLN A 290 -12.89 -18.48 9.33
C GLN A 290 -11.86 -18.75 10.44
N ASN A 291 -10.79 -19.47 10.13
CA ASN A 291 -9.75 -19.88 11.06
C ASN A 291 -8.43 -19.10 10.87
N CYS A 292 -8.48 -17.94 10.21
CA CYS A 292 -7.29 -17.17 9.87
C CYS A 292 -6.47 -16.64 11.07
N LEU A 293 -7.00 -16.75 12.30
CA LEU A 293 -6.30 -16.41 13.55
C LEU A 293 -5.64 -17.62 14.24
N GLY A 294 -5.83 -18.83 13.75
CA GLY A 294 -5.39 -20.06 14.43
C GLY A 294 -3.90 -20.37 14.35
N GLY A 295 -3.09 -19.58 13.68
CA GLY A 295 -1.64 -19.78 13.55
C GLY A 295 -0.85 -19.25 14.74
N GLN A 296 0.26 -19.94 15.09
CA GLN A 296 1.21 -19.45 16.11
C GLN A 296 2.16 -18.39 15.57
N THR A 297 2.32 -18.30 14.26
CA THR A 297 3.24 -17.37 13.58
C THR A 297 2.48 -16.54 12.55
N TYR A 298 2.86 -15.29 12.42
CA TYR A 298 2.32 -14.40 11.39
C TYR A 298 2.72 -14.88 10.00
N VAL A 299 1.76 -14.82 9.08
CA VAL A 299 1.97 -15.03 7.64
C VAL A 299 1.68 -13.72 6.91
N GLU A 300 2.55 -13.31 5.98
CA GLU A 300 2.40 -12.05 5.21
C GLU A 300 0.98 -11.92 4.62
N GLY A 301 0.33 -10.78 4.87
CA GLY A 301 -1.04 -10.51 4.41
C GLY A 301 -2.15 -11.17 5.24
N GLN A 302 -1.85 -11.71 6.40
CA GLN A 302 -2.85 -12.31 7.30
C GLN A 302 -3.89 -11.27 7.76
N GLU A 303 -3.51 -10.01 7.86
CA GLU A 303 -4.44 -8.90 8.12
C GLU A 303 -5.54 -8.80 7.06
N HIS A 304 -5.26 -9.08 5.78
CA HIS A 304 -6.29 -9.05 4.74
C HIS A 304 -7.36 -10.13 4.95
N LEU A 305 -6.98 -11.30 5.44
CA LEU A 305 -7.96 -12.34 5.79
C LEU A 305 -8.84 -11.92 6.95
N LEU A 306 -8.28 -11.21 7.94
CA LEU A 306 -9.07 -10.64 9.03
C LEU A 306 -10.09 -9.64 8.51
N TYR A 307 -9.66 -8.70 7.66
CA TYR A 307 -10.55 -7.72 7.06
C TYR A 307 -11.66 -8.39 6.24
N LEU A 308 -11.32 -9.34 5.39
CA LEU A 308 -12.33 -10.08 4.62
C LEU A 308 -13.34 -10.77 5.53
N ARG A 309 -12.88 -11.51 6.55
CA ARG A 309 -13.77 -12.22 7.48
C ARG A 309 -14.73 -11.30 8.22
N GLU A 310 -14.22 -10.22 8.82
CA GLU A 310 -15.01 -9.34 9.66
C GLU A 310 -15.93 -8.42 8.85
N LEU A 311 -15.46 -7.94 7.70
CA LEU A 311 -16.23 -6.98 6.90
C LEU A 311 -17.31 -7.64 6.06
N GLN A 312 -17.16 -8.91 5.66
CA GLN A 312 -18.24 -9.65 4.99
C GLN A 312 -19.48 -9.85 5.87
N LEU A 313 -19.34 -9.77 7.19
CA LEU A 313 -20.47 -9.82 8.11
C LEU A 313 -21.30 -8.52 8.10
N GLN A 314 -20.72 -7.44 7.57
CA GLN A 314 -21.31 -6.10 7.64
C GLN A 314 -21.61 -5.51 6.26
N TYR A 315 -20.88 -5.94 5.23
CA TYR A 315 -20.92 -5.34 3.89
C TYR A 315 -20.91 -6.42 2.81
N ASP A 316 -21.47 -6.10 1.65
CA ASP A 316 -21.24 -6.87 0.46
C ASP A 316 -19.94 -6.37 -0.19
N LEU A 317 -18.95 -7.24 -0.19
CA LEU A 317 -17.68 -6.98 -0.82
C LEU A 317 -17.67 -7.58 -2.23
N GLY A 318 -17.33 -6.76 -3.21
CA GLY A 318 -17.22 -7.19 -4.60
C GLY A 318 -15.93 -6.69 -5.24
N ILE A 319 -15.55 -7.35 -6.32
CA ILE A 319 -14.33 -7.01 -7.06
C ILE A 319 -14.52 -7.24 -8.55
N MET A 320 -14.00 -6.34 -9.35
CA MET A 320 -13.74 -6.56 -10.76
C MET A 320 -12.25 -6.81 -10.96
N SER A 321 -11.90 -8.03 -11.42
CA SER A 321 -10.50 -8.48 -11.50
C SER A 321 -10.36 -9.59 -12.56
N THR A 322 -9.13 -9.86 -12.99
CA THR A 322 -8.79 -11.01 -13.86
C THR A 322 -8.64 -12.32 -13.10
N ILE A 323 -8.68 -12.28 -11.76
CA ILE A 323 -8.59 -13.49 -10.93
C ILE A 323 -9.83 -14.38 -11.15
N PRO A 324 -9.67 -15.70 -11.30
CA PRO A 324 -10.79 -16.62 -11.50
C PRO A 324 -11.86 -16.51 -10.41
N GLN A 325 -13.13 -16.47 -10.82
CA GLN A 325 -14.30 -16.31 -9.93
C GLN A 325 -14.36 -17.36 -8.81
N TYR A 326 -13.90 -18.58 -9.08
CA TYR A 326 -13.82 -19.64 -8.08
C TYR A 326 -13.02 -19.22 -6.85
N TYR A 327 -11.88 -18.55 -7.04
CA TYR A 327 -11.05 -18.09 -5.93
C TYR A 327 -11.69 -16.90 -5.21
N LEU A 328 -12.19 -15.94 -5.97
CA LEU A 328 -12.79 -14.75 -5.40
C LEU A 328 -14.03 -15.07 -4.55
N ASN A 329 -15.02 -15.73 -5.15
CA ASN A 329 -16.27 -16.02 -4.46
C ASN A 329 -16.16 -17.25 -3.55
N GLY A 330 -15.61 -18.36 -4.06
CA GLY A 330 -15.61 -19.62 -3.34
C GLY A 330 -14.64 -19.70 -2.16
N LYS A 331 -13.57 -18.89 -2.16
CA LYS A 331 -12.53 -18.94 -1.13
C LYS A 331 -12.42 -17.66 -0.32
N LEU A 332 -12.56 -16.50 -0.96
CA LEU A 332 -12.36 -15.20 -0.32
C LEU A 332 -13.68 -14.46 -0.03
N GLY A 333 -14.82 -14.97 -0.50
CA GLY A 333 -16.14 -14.36 -0.28
C GLY A 333 -16.32 -12.99 -0.97
N LEU A 334 -15.52 -12.71 -2.00
CA LEU A 334 -15.63 -11.50 -2.82
C LEU A 334 -16.52 -11.77 -4.02
N TYR A 335 -17.58 -10.99 -4.22
CA TYR A 335 -18.43 -11.14 -5.41
C TYR A 335 -17.68 -10.69 -6.68
N PRO A 336 -17.48 -11.58 -7.67
CA PRO A 336 -16.75 -11.24 -8.88
C PRO A 336 -17.65 -10.55 -9.90
N TYR A 337 -17.23 -9.37 -10.36
CA TYR A 337 -17.87 -8.65 -11.45
C TYR A 337 -17.10 -8.81 -12.76
N THR A 338 -17.81 -8.88 -13.88
CA THR A 338 -17.23 -8.99 -15.21
C THR A 338 -17.12 -7.65 -15.95
N GLY A 339 -17.79 -6.60 -15.44
CA GLY A 339 -17.74 -5.28 -16.05
C GLY A 339 -18.51 -4.22 -15.29
N SER A 340 -18.24 -2.95 -15.61
CA SER A 340 -18.84 -1.79 -14.95
C SER A 340 -20.37 -1.74 -15.05
N LYS A 341 -20.94 -2.19 -16.15
CA LYS A 341 -22.40 -2.26 -16.34
C LYS A 341 -23.06 -3.27 -15.38
N GLU A 342 -22.44 -4.41 -15.18
CA GLU A 342 -22.91 -5.41 -14.19
C GLU A 342 -22.87 -4.85 -12.78
N ILE A 343 -21.78 -4.16 -12.41
CA ILE A 343 -21.66 -3.49 -11.12
C ILE A 343 -22.85 -2.54 -10.90
N LEU A 344 -23.07 -1.62 -11.82
CA LEU A 344 -24.15 -0.62 -11.70
C LEU A 344 -25.53 -1.26 -11.63
N ASN A 345 -25.82 -2.24 -12.48
CA ASN A 345 -27.09 -2.95 -12.48
C ASN A 345 -27.35 -3.63 -11.14
N ARG A 346 -26.39 -4.41 -10.63
CA ARG A 346 -26.53 -5.11 -9.35
C ARG A 346 -26.71 -4.16 -8.18
N LEU A 347 -25.97 -3.04 -8.16
CA LEU A 347 -26.13 -2.03 -7.12
C LEU A 347 -27.53 -1.41 -7.16
N MET A 348 -28.07 -1.10 -8.35
CA MET A 348 -29.41 -0.57 -8.52
C MET A 348 -30.51 -1.59 -8.19
N GLU A 349 -30.31 -2.86 -8.54
CA GLU A 349 -31.24 -3.94 -8.16
C GLU A 349 -31.30 -4.12 -6.65
N LYS A 350 -30.16 -4.11 -5.97
CA LYS A 350 -30.08 -4.34 -4.55
C LYS A 350 -30.55 -3.14 -3.72
N HIS A 351 -30.12 -1.94 -4.08
CA HIS A 351 -30.30 -0.74 -3.25
C HIS A 351 -31.37 0.21 -3.80
N GLY A 352 -31.97 -0.11 -4.94
CA GLY A 352 -33.00 0.69 -5.60
C GLY A 352 -32.45 1.70 -6.61
N ARG A 353 -33.33 2.13 -7.55
CA ARG A 353 -32.94 2.98 -8.70
C ARG A 353 -32.45 4.37 -8.31
N ASN A 354 -32.83 4.87 -7.15
CA ASN A 354 -32.41 6.18 -6.63
C ASN A 354 -31.13 6.11 -5.76
N HIS A 355 -30.49 4.95 -5.77
CA HIS A 355 -29.28 4.72 -4.96
C HIS A 355 -28.16 5.68 -5.34
N LYS A 356 -27.47 6.19 -4.31
CA LYS A 356 -26.33 7.10 -4.46
C LYS A 356 -25.03 6.33 -4.32
N ILE A 357 -24.15 6.52 -5.29
CA ILE A 357 -22.85 5.86 -5.37
C ILE A 357 -21.75 6.89 -5.16
N LEU A 358 -20.88 6.62 -4.22
CA LEU A 358 -19.63 7.34 -4.03
C LEU A 358 -18.55 6.65 -4.86
N VAL A 359 -17.85 7.40 -5.68
CA VAL A 359 -16.74 6.90 -6.50
C VAL A 359 -15.43 7.47 -5.98
N ILE A 360 -14.47 6.59 -5.70
CA ILE A 360 -13.14 6.98 -5.22
C ILE A 360 -12.12 6.47 -6.23
N SER A 361 -11.40 7.38 -6.85
CA SER A 361 -10.23 7.08 -7.69
C SER A 361 -8.96 7.19 -6.84
N ASP A 362 -7.96 6.35 -7.16
CA ASP A 362 -6.65 6.40 -6.48
C ASP A 362 -6.76 6.18 -4.95
N ALA A 363 -7.57 5.21 -4.56
CA ALA A 363 -7.93 4.94 -3.18
C ALA A 363 -6.73 4.49 -2.30
N ASP A 364 -5.61 4.09 -2.91
CA ASP A 364 -4.37 3.79 -2.18
C ASP A 364 -3.75 5.03 -1.54
N ASN A 365 -3.99 6.20 -2.15
CA ASN A 365 -3.43 7.49 -1.74
C ASN A 365 -4.45 8.38 -1.02
N ILE A 366 -5.58 7.83 -0.63
CA ILE A 366 -6.64 8.56 0.08
C ILE A 366 -7.03 7.75 1.32
N LEU A 367 -7.05 8.40 2.46
CA LEU A 367 -7.71 7.88 3.66
C LEU A 367 -8.92 8.74 3.97
N ILE A 368 -10.08 8.12 4.02
CA ILE A 368 -11.31 8.85 4.32
C ILE A 368 -11.76 8.49 5.74
N LYS A 369 -11.76 9.49 6.62
CA LYS A 369 -12.29 9.34 7.97
C LYS A 369 -13.76 9.79 8.00
N SER A 370 -14.61 8.98 8.61
CA SER A 370 -16.01 9.35 8.83
C SER A 370 -16.11 10.36 9.98
N ASN A 371 -16.98 11.35 9.86
CA ASN A 371 -17.27 12.31 10.94
C ASN A 371 -18.03 11.67 12.14
N ALA A 372 -18.13 10.34 12.22
CA ALA A 372 -18.95 9.64 13.22
C ALA A 372 -18.31 9.54 14.62
N GLU A 373 -17.12 10.11 14.83
CA GLU A 373 -16.46 10.09 16.16
C GLU A 373 -16.78 11.32 17.05
N GLU A 374 -17.69 12.21 16.62
CA GLU A 374 -18.11 13.37 17.43
C GLU A 374 -19.53 13.22 18.03
N ASN A 375 -20.06 12.00 18.20
CA ASN A 375 -21.33 11.81 18.91
C ASN A 375 -21.23 10.71 19.98
#